data_e494d2a0a4c633bc39b13ccf5c04aeac
#
_entry.id   e494d2a0a4c633bc39b13ccf5c04aeac
#
_cell.length_a   1.000
_cell.length_b   1.000
_cell.length_c   1.000
_cell.angle_alpha   90.00
_cell.angle_beta   90.00
_cell.angle_gamma   90.00
#
_symmetry.space_group_name_H-M   'P 1'
#
loop_
_entity.id
_entity.type
_entity.pdbx_description
1 polymer ?
#
loop_
_entity_poly.entity_id
_entity_poly.type
_entity_poly.pdbx_seq_one_letter_code
_entity_poly.pdbx_strand_id
1 'polypeptide(L)'
;MKRQPRRRTAFTVADAFSVYPEALADAIQRMGEFMRHTESVVAEIDSLVTHLHQTWSGEAAAAHAEAHRLWSHGEATMREALKTLKTAGSTAHHNYTHVMAANVAMWS
;
A
#
# COMPACT_ATOMS: atom_id res chain seq x y z
N MET A 1 8.47 33.63 18.00
CA MET A 1 8.16 33.15 17.61
C MET A 1 7.91 32.27 16.94
N LYS A 2 7.87 31.88 16.59
CA LYS A 2 7.62 31.23 15.98
C LYS A 2 7.78 30.15 15.52
N ARG A 3 7.43 29.50 15.47
CA ARG A 3 7.41 28.48 15.23
C ARG A 3 7.45 27.80 14.27
N GLN A 4 7.71 26.85 14.02
CA GLN A 4 8.00 26.32 12.90
C GLN A 4 7.50 24.98 12.71
N PRO A 5 6.26 24.73 12.64
CA PRO A 5 5.67 23.41 12.48
C PRO A 5 6.04 22.76 11.19
N ARG A 6 6.37 23.55 10.22
CA ARG A 6 6.61 22.94 8.91
C ARG A 6 7.82 22.07 8.87
N ARG A 7 8.64 22.12 9.91
CA ARG A 7 9.78 21.27 9.90
C ARG A 7 9.42 19.82 9.96
N ARG A 8 8.31 19.49 10.57
CA ARG A 8 7.89 18.13 10.69
C ARG A 8 7.55 17.50 9.35
N THR A 9 7.18 18.32 8.41
CA THR A 9 6.83 17.81 7.09
C THR A 9 8.05 17.38 6.30
N ALA A 10 9.24 17.65 6.83
CA ALA A 10 10.46 17.23 6.16
C ALA A 10 10.72 15.73 6.29
N PHE A 11 10.06 15.06 7.26
CA PHE A 11 10.21 13.63 7.41
C PHE A 11 9.32 12.93 6.39
N THR A 12 9.94 12.30 5.42
CA THR A 12 9.22 11.66 4.31
C THR A 12 9.22 10.16 4.45
N VAL A 13 8.49 9.48 3.56
CA VAL A 13 8.52 8.03 3.49
C VAL A 13 9.94 7.53 3.18
N ALA A 14 10.65 8.26 2.32
CA ALA A 14 12.03 7.89 2.00
C ALA A 14 12.92 7.96 3.24
N ASP A 15 12.70 8.98 4.10
CA ASP A 15 13.44 9.08 5.35
C ASP A 15 13.16 7.90 6.26
N ALA A 16 11.89 7.47 6.34
CA ALA A 16 11.52 6.32 7.15
C ALA A 16 12.21 5.06 6.64
N PHE A 17 12.29 4.88 5.33
CA PHE A 17 13.00 3.74 4.76
C PHE A 17 14.49 3.77 5.06
N SER A 18 15.09 4.96 5.12
CA SER A 18 16.49 5.09 5.45
C SER A 18 16.78 4.66 6.89
N VAL A 19 15.82 4.92 7.79
CA VAL A 19 16.01 4.61 9.21
C VAL A 19 15.57 3.17 9.54
N TYR A 20 14.48 2.71 8.90
CA TYR A 20 13.90 1.40 9.22
C TYR A 20 13.65 0.59 7.94
N PRO A 21 14.68 0.33 7.15
CA PRO A 21 14.46 -0.27 5.82
C PRO A 21 13.81 -1.65 5.87
N GLU A 22 14.26 -2.51 6.77
CA GLU A 22 13.75 -3.87 6.83
C GLU A 22 12.33 -3.94 7.38
N ALA A 23 12.07 -3.11 8.40
CA ALA A 23 10.74 -3.08 9.00
C ALA A 23 9.70 -2.60 8.00
N LEU A 24 10.04 -1.59 7.21
CA LEU A 24 9.10 -1.05 6.24
C LEU A 24 8.94 -1.98 5.05
N ALA A 25 10.01 -2.64 4.61
CA ALA A 25 9.91 -3.62 3.54
C ALA A 25 8.99 -4.77 3.95
N ASP A 26 9.13 -5.24 5.19
CA ASP A 26 8.28 -6.29 5.71
C ASP A 26 6.82 -5.83 5.78
N ALA A 27 6.59 -4.60 6.24
CA ALA A 27 5.24 -4.07 6.32
C ALA A 27 4.58 -3.99 4.94
N ILE A 28 5.33 -3.56 3.93
CA ILE A 28 4.82 -3.49 2.56
C ILE A 28 4.47 -4.87 2.04
N GLN A 29 5.31 -5.86 2.33
CA GLN A 29 5.03 -7.23 1.92
C GLN A 29 3.76 -7.75 2.57
N ARG A 30 3.58 -7.49 3.85
CA ARG A 30 2.36 -7.89 4.57
C ARG A 30 1.13 -7.21 4.01
N MET A 31 1.24 -5.95 3.65
CA MET A 31 0.12 -5.24 3.03
C MET A 31 -0.26 -5.86 1.70
N GLY A 32 0.74 -6.25 0.90
CA GLY A 32 0.49 -6.93 -0.36
C GLY A 32 -0.20 -8.26 -0.17
N GLU A 33 0.22 -9.03 0.85
CA GLU A 33 -0.40 -10.31 1.18
C GLU A 33 -1.84 -10.10 1.64
N PHE A 34 -2.06 -9.07 2.45
CA PHE A 34 -3.39 -8.74 2.92
C PHE A 34 -4.32 -8.40 1.74
N MET A 35 -3.82 -7.64 0.78
CA MET A 35 -4.61 -7.30 -0.40
C MET A 35 -4.96 -8.53 -1.21
N ARG A 36 -4.03 -9.45 -1.40
CA ARG A 36 -4.32 -10.68 -2.13
C ARG A 36 -5.35 -11.53 -1.40
N HIS A 37 -5.24 -11.58 -0.08
CA HIS A 37 -6.21 -12.31 0.71
C HIS A 37 -7.60 -11.68 0.58
N THR A 38 -7.68 -10.35 0.64
CA THR A 38 -8.94 -9.64 0.49
C THR A 38 -9.55 -9.89 -0.89
N GLU A 39 -8.73 -9.89 -1.93
CA GLU A 39 -9.20 -10.19 -3.28
C GLU A 39 -9.80 -11.58 -3.36
N SER A 40 -9.17 -12.54 -2.70
CA SER A 40 -9.66 -13.91 -2.67
C SER A 40 -11.00 -13.99 -1.95
N VAL A 41 -11.14 -13.30 -0.81
CA VAL A 41 -12.38 -13.31 -0.06
C VAL A 41 -13.51 -12.66 -0.86
N VAL A 42 -13.23 -11.56 -1.54
CA VAL A 42 -14.23 -10.89 -2.37
C VAL A 42 -14.68 -11.80 -3.52
N ALA A 43 -13.74 -12.52 -4.12
CA ALA A 43 -14.08 -13.47 -5.18
C ALA A 43 -15.00 -14.58 -4.66
N GLU A 44 -14.77 -15.04 -3.44
CA GLU A 44 -15.65 -16.03 -2.82
C GLU A 44 -17.05 -15.46 -2.58
N ILE A 45 -17.10 -14.22 -2.10
CA ILE A 45 -18.38 -13.55 -1.88
C ILE A 45 -19.13 -13.40 -3.21
N ASP A 46 -18.44 -12.97 -4.25
CA ASP A 46 -19.05 -12.82 -5.57
C ASP A 46 -19.61 -14.16 -6.07
N SER A 47 -18.88 -15.23 -5.84
CA SER A 47 -19.35 -16.57 -6.24
C SER A 47 -20.61 -16.95 -5.48
N LEU A 48 -20.66 -16.70 -4.17
CA LEU A 48 -21.83 -16.96 -3.36
C LEU A 48 -23.03 -16.16 -3.82
N VAL A 49 -22.81 -14.89 -4.11
CA VAL A 49 -23.87 -14.01 -4.59
C VAL A 49 -24.44 -14.51 -5.91
N THR A 50 -23.55 -14.96 -6.80
CA THR A 50 -23.97 -15.51 -8.09
C THR A 50 -24.90 -16.72 -7.90
N HIS A 51 -24.60 -17.56 -6.91
CA HIS A 51 -25.45 -18.71 -6.61
C HIS A 51 -26.80 -18.31 -6.02
N LEU A 52 -26.84 -17.18 -5.31
CA LEU A 52 -28.05 -16.72 -4.63
C LEU A 52 -28.87 -15.75 -5.44
N HIS A 53 -28.38 -15.34 -6.61
CA HIS A 53 -29.02 -14.23 -7.35
C HIS A 53 -30.47 -14.52 -7.72
N GLN A 54 -30.86 -15.78 -7.83
CA GLN A 54 -32.23 -16.11 -8.16
C GLN A 54 -33.19 -15.84 -7.00
N THR A 55 -32.67 -15.81 -5.79
CA THR A 55 -33.50 -15.59 -4.61
C THR A 55 -33.32 -14.18 -4.03
N TRP A 56 -32.39 -13.42 -4.58
CA TRP A 56 -32.13 -12.05 -4.11
C TRP A 56 -33.10 -11.08 -4.76
N SER A 57 -33.55 -10.11 -3.98
CA SER A 57 -34.36 -9.01 -4.52
C SER A 57 -33.44 -8.12 -5.36
N GLY A 58 -34.07 -7.36 -6.27
CA GLY A 58 -33.31 -6.40 -7.08
C GLY A 58 -32.60 -5.37 -6.20
N GLU A 59 -33.21 -5.04 -5.06
CA GLU A 59 -32.63 -4.07 -4.14
C GLU A 59 -31.36 -4.62 -3.50
N ALA A 60 -31.37 -5.89 -3.08
CA ALA A 60 -30.19 -6.52 -2.49
C ALA A 60 -29.08 -6.66 -3.53
N ALA A 61 -29.44 -7.02 -4.76
CA ALA A 61 -28.46 -7.15 -5.82
C ALA A 61 -27.81 -5.80 -6.14
N ALA A 62 -28.60 -4.73 -6.14
CA ALA A 62 -28.07 -3.39 -6.38
C ALA A 62 -27.14 -2.95 -5.26
N ALA A 63 -27.50 -3.27 -4.02
CA ALA A 63 -26.66 -2.95 -2.87
C ALA A 63 -25.31 -3.66 -2.95
N HIS A 64 -25.33 -4.94 -3.37
CA HIS A 64 -24.09 -5.68 -3.53
C HIS A 64 -23.24 -5.07 -4.64
N ALA A 65 -23.84 -4.71 -5.77
CA ALA A 65 -23.11 -4.13 -6.88
C ALA A 65 -22.43 -2.82 -6.45
N GLU A 66 -23.14 -2.01 -5.66
CA GLU A 66 -22.57 -0.76 -5.17
C GLU A 66 -21.42 -1.01 -4.20
N ALA A 67 -21.59 -1.98 -3.30
CA ALA A 67 -20.52 -2.33 -2.37
C ALA A 67 -19.29 -2.83 -3.11
N HIS A 68 -19.50 -3.64 -4.15
CA HIS A 68 -18.40 -4.17 -4.95
C HIS A 68 -17.68 -3.03 -5.68
N ARG A 69 -18.43 -2.08 -6.19
CA ARG A 69 -17.84 -0.93 -6.88
C ARG A 69 -16.96 -0.12 -5.93
N LEU A 70 -17.45 0.12 -4.72
CA LEU A 70 -16.68 0.86 -3.71
C LEU A 70 -15.43 0.09 -3.31
N TRP A 71 -15.56 -1.22 -3.13
CA TRP A 71 -14.41 -2.04 -2.78
C TRP A 71 -13.35 -2.00 -3.90
N SER A 72 -13.78 -2.12 -5.15
CA SER A 72 -12.86 -2.11 -6.28
C SER A 72 -12.11 -0.78 -6.38
N HIS A 73 -12.81 0.31 -6.11
CA HIS A 73 -12.19 1.63 -6.13
C HIS A 73 -11.15 1.76 -5.02
N GLY A 74 -11.50 1.31 -3.82
CA GLY A 74 -10.57 1.34 -2.69
C GLY A 74 -9.36 0.45 -2.91
N GLU A 75 -9.58 -0.71 -3.51
CA GLU A 75 -8.50 -1.65 -3.81
C GLU A 75 -7.52 -1.04 -4.81
N ALA A 76 -8.04 -0.38 -5.84
CA ALA A 76 -7.19 0.29 -6.82
C ALA A 76 -6.36 1.39 -6.17
N THR A 77 -6.96 2.14 -5.25
CA THR A 77 -6.27 3.20 -4.51
C THR A 77 -5.15 2.62 -3.65
N MET A 78 -5.44 1.52 -2.96
CA MET A 78 -4.43 0.88 -2.12
C MET A 78 -3.29 0.29 -2.95
N ARG A 79 -3.62 -0.25 -4.11
CA ARG A 79 -2.60 -0.81 -5.00
C ARG A 79 -1.63 0.28 -5.47
N GLU A 80 -2.17 1.46 -5.78
CA GLU A 80 -1.34 2.60 -6.15
C GLU A 80 -0.47 3.05 -4.98
N ALA A 81 -1.05 3.08 -3.79
CA ALA A 81 -0.31 3.47 -2.60
C ALA A 81 0.85 2.51 -2.34
N LEU A 82 0.61 1.20 -2.47
CA LEU A 82 1.67 0.21 -2.30
C LEU A 82 2.77 0.38 -3.33
N LYS A 83 2.39 0.67 -4.57
CA LYS A 83 3.36 0.90 -5.62
C LYS A 83 4.24 2.10 -5.30
N THR A 84 3.63 3.17 -4.80
CA THR A 84 4.36 4.37 -4.39
C THR A 84 5.31 4.05 -3.25
N LEU A 85 4.87 3.28 -2.26
CA LEU A 85 5.72 2.90 -1.15
C LEU A 85 6.89 2.04 -1.60
N LYS A 86 6.65 1.09 -2.51
CA LYS A 86 7.73 0.25 -3.02
C LYS A 86 8.76 1.08 -3.76
N THR A 87 8.31 2.06 -4.54
CA THR A 87 9.21 2.93 -5.27
C THR A 87 10.04 3.77 -4.31
N ALA A 88 9.39 4.34 -3.28
CA ALA A 88 10.09 5.13 -2.28
C ALA A 88 11.14 4.30 -1.55
N GLY A 89 10.81 3.05 -1.22
CA GLY A 89 11.74 2.15 -0.55
C GLY A 89 12.93 1.82 -1.41
N SER A 90 12.68 1.55 -2.69
CA SER A 90 13.74 1.25 -3.63
C SER A 90 14.67 2.46 -3.80
N THR A 91 14.11 3.65 -3.92
CA THR A 91 14.89 4.87 -4.06
C THR A 91 15.74 5.11 -2.81
N ALA A 92 15.15 4.95 -1.64
CA ALA A 92 15.87 5.15 -0.38
C ALA A 92 17.02 4.17 -0.25
N HIS A 93 16.80 2.91 -0.61
CA HIS A 93 17.85 1.90 -0.56
C HIS A 93 18.99 2.23 -1.51
N HIS A 94 18.65 2.64 -2.72
CA HIS A 94 19.64 3.03 -3.71
C HIS A 94 20.50 4.20 -3.20
N ASN A 95 19.85 5.22 -2.65
CA ASN A 95 20.54 6.38 -2.12
C ASN A 95 21.48 6.00 -0.98
N TYR A 96 21.00 5.15 -0.09
CA TYR A 96 21.80 4.69 1.04
C TYR A 96 23.04 3.95 0.56
N THR A 97 22.86 3.04 -0.38
CA THR A 97 23.97 2.25 -0.93
C THR A 97 24.97 3.15 -1.61
N HIS A 98 24.49 4.15 -2.34
CA HIS A 98 25.37 5.10 -3.03
C HIS A 98 26.20 5.90 -2.03
N VAL A 99 25.58 6.38 -0.98
CA VAL A 99 26.28 7.15 0.05
C VAL A 99 27.34 6.29 0.75
N MET A 100 27.00 5.05 1.06
CA MET A 100 27.96 4.14 1.70
C MET A 100 29.15 3.88 0.81
N ALA A 101 28.91 3.69 -0.48
CA ALA A 101 30.00 3.46 -1.43
C ALA A 101 30.91 4.69 -1.52
N ALA A 102 30.32 5.87 -1.55
CA ALA A 102 31.08 7.12 -1.60
C ALA A 102 31.93 7.30 -0.33
N ASN A 103 31.37 6.97 0.82
CA ASN A 103 32.10 7.06 2.09
C ASN A 103 33.27 6.11 2.13
N VAL A 104 33.08 4.88 1.66
CA VAL A 104 34.16 3.91 1.61
C VAL A 104 35.27 4.39 0.70
N ALA A 105 34.91 4.91 -0.48
CA ALA A 105 35.91 5.42 -1.42
C ALA A 105 36.70 6.58 -0.83
N MET A 106 36.03 7.40 -0.03
CA MET A 106 36.65 8.55 0.59
C MET A 106 37.71 8.15 1.61
N TRP A 107 37.52 7.04 2.29
CA TRP A 107 38.41 6.58 3.34
C TRP A 107 39.42 5.52 2.87
N SER A 108 39.33 5.12 1.61
CA SER A 108 40.31 4.23 1.04
C SER A 108 41.49 5.00 0.46
#